data_4fd553bfe96f76e6b089851551a2365a
#
_entry.id   4fd553bfe96f76e6b089851551a2365a
#
_cell.length_a   1.000
_cell.length_b   1.000
_cell.length_c   1.000
_cell.angle_alpha   90.00
_cell.angle_beta   90.00
_cell.angle_gamma   90.00
#
_symmetry.space_group_name_H-M   'P 1'
#
loop_
_entity.id
_entity.type
_entity.pdbx_description
1 polymer ?
#
loop_
_entity_poly.entity_id
_entity_poly.type
_entity_poly.pdbx_seq_one_letter_code
_entity_poly.pdbx_strand_id
1 'polypeptide(L)'
;WEISTDSGKTWESTGVYASGEGTGDTSLFSGVSQDDDYAYFTLKDGTILKLSKSKELKCEILSGKQYFANGEEKLISVEMSGISKYTVTKPDGWKVSLTGKGLTITAPVAENQYAETGGKVAVMAVASNGQSIISEIPVIIGEAPVTISVEGQTVSTTLTSGIEMYYLGVLEINEYSAEAVAELVNGYVARMYMKTEALDKVPLAELIGKDPEDGKTYMIWAVPPSEAGSEYLPDDVIASVIKTAATIELKVSDITFEGATVSAIRKGCDVYYTGILDKPNYSPERVIEDLAYGGGTKQFSDYTGPLEGKVLDFLPTVIPGTTYVLWAIPYKEEKGYKTEELVAVEIAVPALTYDGTA
;
A
#
# COMPACT_ATOMS: atom_id res chain seq x y z
N TRP A 1 9.01 -15.16 27.84
CA TRP A 1 7.65 -15.53 27.41
C TRP A 1 6.70 -15.41 28.60
N GLU A 2 5.51 -14.94 28.34
CA GLU A 2 4.43 -14.90 29.30
C GLU A 2 3.27 -15.77 28.79
N ILE A 3 2.54 -16.41 29.67
CA ILE A 3 1.38 -17.22 29.32
C ILE A 3 0.15 -16.66 30.00
N SER A 4 -0.96 -16.62 29.28
CA SER A 4 -2.26 -16.29 29.82
C SER A 4 -3.14 -17.54 29.84
N THR A 5 -3.75 -17.86 30.95
CA THR A 5 -4.72 -18.95 31.09
C THR A 5 -6.16 -18.47 31.22
N ASP A 6 -6.35 -17.13 31.15
CA ASP A 6 -7.64 -16.45 31.33
C ASP A 6 -8.06 -15.58 30.10
N SER A 7 -7.65 -16.01 28.90
CA SER A 7 -7.95 -15.35 27.63
C SER A 7 -7.36 -13.93 27.52
N GLY A 8 -6.15 -13.73 28.03
CA GLY A 8 -5.41 -12.47 27.92
C GLY A 8 -5.70 -11.44 28.99
N LYS A 9 -6.44 -11.77 30.05
CA LYS A 9 -6.74 -10.85 31.17
C LYS A 9 -5.57 -10.71 32.12
N THR A 10 -4.84 -11.78 32.35
CA THR A 10 -3.61 -11.79 33.16
C THR A 10 -2.52 -12.55 32.41
N TRP A 11 -1.26 -12.17 32.65
CA TRP A 11 -0.09 -12.77 32.05
C TRP A 11 0.91 -13.15 33.14
N GLU A 12 1.36 -14.41 33.13
CA GLU A 12 2.37 -14.91 34.01
C GLU A 12 3.66 -15.20 33.25
N SER A 13 4.78 -14.75 33.80
CA SER A 13 6.08 -15.02 33.19
C SER A 13 6.41 -16.51 33.28
N THR A 14 6.74 -17.12 32.13
CA THR A 14 7.19 -18.51 32.07
C THR A 14 8.63 -18.68 32.55
N GLY A 15 9.35 -17.58 32.84
CA GLY A 15 10.79 -17.62 33.14
C GLY A 15 11.66 -17.92 31.92
N VAL A 16 11.08 -18.08 30.74
CA VAL A 16 11.79 -18.35 29.48
C VAL A 16 11.97 -17.04 28.73
N TYR A 17 13.21 -16.67 28.44
CA TYR A 17 13.55 -15.47 27.65
C TYR A 17 13.38 -15.73 26.15
N ALA A 18 12.89 -14.72 25.42
CA ALA A 18 12.69 -14.78 23.96
C ALA A 18 14.00 -14.71 23.15
N SER A 19 15.12 -14.33 23.80
CA SER A 19 16.44 -14.36 23.15
C SER A 19 16.93 -15.82 23.06
N GLY A 20 17.21 -16.29 21.84
CA GLY A 20 17.66 -17.67 21.57
C GLY A 20 19.06 -18.05 22.14
N GLU A 21 19.61 -17.26 23.05
CA GLU A 21 20.84 -17.55 23.81
C GLU A 21 20.51 -18.06 25.23
N GLY A 22 19.77 -19.16 25.29
CA GLY A 22 19.61 -19.91 26.54
C GLY A 22 20.85 -20.79 26.79
N THR A 23 21.73 -20.35 27.65
CA THR A 23 22.80 -21.21 28.22
C THR A 23 22.20 -22.19 29.24
N GLY A 24 21.40 -23.13 28.78
CA GLY A 24 20.84 -24.15 29.65
C GLY A 24 20.02 -25.18 28.88
N ASP A 25 20.21 -26.41 29.20
CA ASP A 25 19.62 -27.63 28.61
C ASP A 25 18.06 -27.73 28.76
N THR A 26 17.41 -26.62 29.11
CA THR A 26 15.97 -26.52 29.40
C THR A 26 15.12 -25.87 28.31
N SER A 27 15.71 -25.46 27.17
CA SER A 27 14.91 -24.95 26.04
C SER A 27 13.98 -26.05 25.52
N LEU A 28 12.69 -25.81 25.53
CA LEU A 28 11.69 -26.71 24.95
C LEU A 28 11.79 -26.77 23.42
N PHE A 29 12.26 -25.68 22.81
CA PHE A 29 12.37 -25.52 21.36
C PHE A 29 13.82 -25.65 20.88
N SER A 30 14.00 -26.35 19.76
CA SER A 30 15.29 -26.45 19.03
C SER A 30 15.41 -25.36 17.96
N GLY A 31 14.30 -24.72 17.59
CA GLY A 31 14.28 -23.62 16.61
C GLY A 31 12.94 -22.89 16.59
N VAL A 32 13.00 -21.62 16.20
CA VAL A 32 11.82 -20.79 15.92
C VAL A 32 12.05 -20.13 14.57
N SER A 33 11.07 -20.24 13.68
CA SER A 33 11.06 -19.56 12.38
C SER A 33 9.67 -19.02 12.09
N GLN A 34 9.54 -18.14 11.12
CA GLN A 34 8.25 -17.59 10.74
C GLN A 34 8.23 -17.23 9.25
N ASP A 35 7.05 -17.29 8.67
CA ASP A 35 6.71 -16.69 7.38
C ASP A 35 5.60 -15.63 7.59
N ASP A 36 5.00 -15.12 6.52
CA ASP A 36 3.97 -14.08 6.60
C ASP A 36 2.69 -14.56 7.30
N ASP A 37 2.36 -15.84 7.21
CA ASP A 37 1.10 -16.40 7.71
C ASP A 37 1.26 -17.19 9.01
N TYR A 38 2.47 -17.71 9.31
CA TYR A 38 2.68 -18.64 10.42
C TYR A 38 3.97 -18.39 11.18
N ALA A 39 3.94 -18.72 12.49
CA ALA A 39 5.11 -18.95 13.31
C ALA A 39 5.29 -20.46 13.53
N TYR A 40 6.51 -20.95 13.36
CA TYR A 40 6.89 -22.35 13.49
C TYR A 40 7.80 -22.52 14.70
N PHE A 41 7.42 -23.40 15.61
CA PHE A 41 8.21 -23.75 16.78
C PHE A 41 8.63 -25.20 16.65
N THR A 42 9.92 -25.45 16.47
CA THR A 42 10.45 -26.80 16.37
C THR A 42 10.82 -27.29 17.77
N LEU A 43 10.20 -28.34 18.24
CA LEU A 43 10.52 -29.00 19.52
C LEU A 43 11.83 -29.79 19.39
N LYS A 44 12.43 -30.16 20.53
CA LYS A 44 13.68 -30.98 20.57
C LYS A 44 13.53 -32.35 19.92
N ASP A 45 12.32 -32.90 19.88
CA ASP A 45 12.02 -34.18 19.22
C ASP A 45 11.78 -34.07 17.73
N GLY A 46 11.92 -32.86 17.15
CA GLY A 46 11.69 -32.56 15.73
C GLY A 46 10.24 -32.25 15.37
N THR A 47 9.32 -32.31 16.32
CA THR A 47 7.92 -31.91 16.09
C THR A 47 7.84 -30.40 15.81
N ILE A 48 7.10 -30.02 14.76
CA ILE A 48 6.89 -28.60 14.40
C ILE A 48 5.48 -28.19 14.81
N LEU A 49 5.40 -27.24 15.73
CA LEU A 49 4.16 -26.54 16.06
C LEU A 49 4.01 -25.35 15.14
N LYS A 50 2.92 -25.33 14.39
CA LYS A 50 2.59 -24.26 13.44
C LYS A 50 1.46 -23.42 14.02
N LEU A 51 1.75 -22.15 14.33
CA LEU A 51 0.77 -21.17 14.81
C LEU A 51 0.47 -20.15 13.72
N SER A 52 -0.80 -19.98 13.38
CA SER A 52 -1.18 -18.94 12.44
C SER A 52 -1.03 -17.55 13.07
N LYS A 53 -0.41 -16.63 12.33
CA LYS A 53 -0.41 -15.22 12.70
C LYS A 53 -1.81 -14.64 12.42
N SER A 54 -2.35 -13.88 13.36
CA SER A 54 -3.56 -13.11 13.09
C SER A 54 -3.17 -11.86 12.28
N LYS A 55 -3.66 -11.75 11.06
CA LYS A 55 -3.59 -10.48 10.33
C LYS A 55 -4.56 -9.51 10.99
N GLU A 56 -4.15 -8.26 11.13
CA GLU A 56 -5.03 -7.20 11.60
C GLU A 56 -6.27 -7.12 10.70
N LEU A 57 -7.46 -7.08 11.33
CA LEU A 57 -8.71 -6.94 10.59
C LEU A 57 -8.80 -5.53 10.01
N LYS A 58 -8.77 -5.42 8.69
CA LYS A 58 -8.94 -4.17 7.95
C LYS A 58 -9.97 -4.37 6.85
N CYS A 59 -10.89 -3.44 6.73
CA CYS A 59 -11.80 -3.27 5.61
C CYS A 59 -12.08 -1.78 5.49
N GLU A 60 -11.45 -1.11 4.53
CA GLU A 60 -11.52 0.33 4.39
C GLU A 60 -11.84 0.69 2.94
N ILE A 61 -13.00 1.33 2.73
CA ILE A 61 -13.41 1.82 1.42
C ILE A 61 -12.69 3.15 1.17
N LEU A 62 -11.79 3.17 0.16
CA LEU A 62 -10.93 4.31 -0.15
C LEU A 62 -11.65 5.31 -1.05
N SER A 63 -12.81 5.76 -0.62
CA SER A 63 -13.63 6.72 -1.36
C SER A 63 -14.65 7.39 -0.43
N GLY A 64 -15.08 8.61 -0.80
CA GLY A 64 -16.25 9.26 -0.21
C GLY A 64 -17.51 8.99 -1.01
N LYS A 65 -18.56 9.82 -0.81
CA LYS A 65 -19.83 9.77 -1.51
C LYS A 65 -19.67 9.59 -3.02
N GLN A 66 -20.42 8.66 -3.58
CA GLN A 66 -20.37 8.35 -5.02
C GLN A 66 -21.70 8.70 -5.71
N TYR A 67 -21.56 9.37 -6.84
CA TYR A 67 -22.66 9.73 -7.73
C TYR A 67 -22.64 8.81 -8.95
N PHE A 68 -23.81 8.37 -9.40
CA PHE A 68 -23.95 7.41 -10.50
C PHE A 68 -24.99 7.91 -11.52
N ALA A 69 -24.73 7.68 -12.79
CA ALA A 69 -25.80 7.67 -13.78
C ALA A 69 -26.62 6.37 -13.64
N ASN A 70 -27.85 6.37 -14.17
CA ASN A 70 -28.67 5.17 -14.20
C ASN A 70 -27.95 4.03 -14.94
N GLY A 71 -27.85 2.86 -14.31
CA GLY A 71 -27.17 1.69 -14.86
C GLY A 71 -25.65 1.77 -14.87
N GLU A 72 -25.03 2.83 -14.39
CA GLU A 72 -23.58 2.97 -14.33
C GLU A 72 -22.97 2.00 -13.32
N GLU A 73 -21.81 1.47 -13.68
CA GLU A 73 -20.98 0.62 -12.83
C GLU A 73 -19.67 1.32 -12.50
N LYS A 74 -19.29 1.31 -11.22
CA LYS A 74 -17.99 1.81 -10.73
C LYS A 74 -17.28 0.79 -9.88
N LEU A 75 -15.96 0.72 -10.04
CA LEU A 75 -15.07 -0.03 -9.17
C LEU A 75 -14.46 0.93 -8.13
N ILE A 76 -14.72 0.66 -6.87
CA ILE A 76 -14.24 1.43 -5.74
C ILE A 76 -13.11 0.65 -5.07
N SER A 77 -11.99 1.31 -4.84
CA SER A 77 -10.85 0.71 -4.14
C SER A 77 -11.19 0.40 -2.69
N VAL A 78 -10.82 -0.79 -2.22
CA VAL A 78 -11.00 -1.22 -0.83
C VAL A 78 -9.70 -1.86 -0.35
N GLU A 79 -9.20 -1.43 0.80
CA GLU A 79 -8.11 -2.12 1.48
C GLU A 79 -8.68 -3.17 2.43
N MET A 80 -8.19 -4.41 2.28
CA MET A 80 -8.70 -5.56 3.04
C MET A 80 -7.56 -6.39 3.61
N SER A 81 -7.66 -6.74 4.89
CA SER A 81 -6.74 -7.64 5.58
C SER A 81 -7.45 -8.42 6.68
N GLY A 82 -7.00 -9.62 6.96
CA GLY A 82 -7.49 -10.43 8.10
C GLY A 82 -8.96 -10.86 8.04
N ILE A 83 -9.62 -10.73 6.87
CA ILE A 83 -11.05 -11.02 6.69
C ILE A 83 -11.25 -12.52 6.48
N SER A 84 -12.08 -13.14 7.32
CA SER A 84 -12.54 -14.53 7.19
C SER A 84 -13.88 -14.63 6.44
N LYS A 85 -14.80 -13.69 6.74
CA LYS A 85 -16.13 -13.60 6.14
C LYS A 85 -16.53 -12.15 5.97
N TYR A 86 -17.39 -11.86 5.00
CA TYR A 86 -18.00 -10.54 4.87
C TYR A 86 -19.46 -10.65 4.44
N THR A 87 -20.21 -9.58 4.71
CA THR A 87 -21.58 -9.37 4.25
C THR A 87 -21.69 -7.96 3.68
N VAL A 88 -22.39 -7.83 2.56
CA VAL A 88 -22.65 -6.53 1.94
C VAL A 88 -24.13 -6.18 2.06
N THR A 89 -24.41 -4.98 2.55
CA THR A 89 -25.75 -4.36 2.50
C THR A 89 -25.75 -3.23 1.48
N LYS A 90 -26.89 -2.99 0.86
CA LYS A 90 -27.02 -2.04 -0.25
C LYS A 90 -28.46 -1.54 -0.36
N PRO A 91 -28.70 -0.39 -1.00
CA PRO A 91 -30.06 0.08 -1.28
C PRO A 91 -30.81 -0.85 -2.25
N ASP A 92 -32.12 -0.83 -2.24
CA ASP A 92 -32.93 -1.64 -3.12
C ASP A 92 -32.70 -1.30 -4.60
N GLY A 93 -32.59 -2.32 -5.44
CA GLY A 93 -32.32 -2.19 -6.87
C GLY A 93 -30.85 -2.06 -7.26
N TRP A 94 -29.97 -1.74 -6.32
CA TRP A 94 -28.50 -1.67 -6.57
C TRP A 94 -27.88 -3.05 -6.61
N LYS A 95 -26.79 -3.21 -7.39
CA LYS A 95 -25.97 -4.42 -7.39
C LYS A 95 -24.61 -4.09 -6.83
N VAL A 96 -24.11 -4.95 -5.95
CA VAL A 96 -22.81 -4.76 -5.30
C VAL A 96 -22.09 -6.10 -5.21
N SER A 97 -20.82 -6.12 -5.56
CA SER A 97 -19.94 -7.27 -5.35
C SER A 97 -18.58 -6.82 -4.82
N LEU A 98 -18.07 -7.53 -3.83
CA LEU A 98 -16.74 -7.33 -3.29
C LEU A 98 -15.83 -8.46 -3.78
N THR A 99 -14.69 -8.10 -4.34
CA THR A 99 -13.67 -9.02 -4.84
C THR A 99 -12.29 -8.55 -4.40
N GLY A 100 -11.24 -9.33 -4.66
CA GLY A 100 -9.86 -8.91 -4.43
C GLY A 100 -9.45 -7.64 -5.18
N LYS A 101 -10.21 -7.23 -6.21
CA LYS A 101 -9.96 -5.99 -6.97
C LYS A 101 -10.63 -4.75 -6.36
N GLY A 102 -11.58 -4.93 -5.43
CA GLY A 102 -12.34 -3.86 -4.80
C GLY A 102 -13.85 -4.12 -4.80
N LEU A 103 -14.59 -3.07 -4.51
CA LEU A 103 -16.06 -3.05 -4.41
C LEU A 103 -16.65 -2.53 -5.73
N THR A 104 -17.26 -3.43 -6.50
CA THR A 104 -18.00 -3.05 -7.72
C THR A 104 -19.42 -2.70 -7.34
N ILE A 105 -19.87 -1.49 -7.68
CA ILE A 105 -21.22 -0.98 -7.41
C ILE A 105 -21.86 -0.63 -8.74
N THR A 106 -23.07 -1.16 -9.01
CA THR A 106 -23.87 -0.83 -10.19
C THR A 106 -25.17 -0.19 -9.76
N ALA A 107 -25.43 1.02 -10.24
CA ALA A 107 -26.69 1.72 -10.01
C ALA A 107 -27.86 1.04 -10.75
N PRO A 108 -29.09 1.15 -10.24
CA PRO A 108 -30.26 0.66 -10.93
C PRO A 108 -30.50 1.40 -12.27
N VAL A 109 -31.11 0.70 -13.21
CA VAL A 109 -31.55 1.29 -14.48
C VAL A 109 -32.79 2.17 -14.27
N ALA A 110 -32.99 3.16 -15.14
CA ALA A 110 -34.09 4.13 -14.99
C ALA A 110 -35.48 3.49 -15.01
N GLU A 111 -35.65 2.34 -15.64
CA GLU A 111 -36.93 1.62 -15.74
C GLU A 111 -37.32 0.91 -14.43
N ASN A 112 -36.39 0.75 -13.48
CA ASN A 112 -36.70 0.11 -12.20
C ASN A 112 -37.34 1.09 -11.22
N GLN A 113 -38.64 1.19 -11.28
CA GLN A 113 -39.46 2.12 -10.45
C GLN A 113 -39.44 1.78 -8.94
N TYR A 114 -38.97 0.59 -8.57
CA TYR A 114 -38.91 0.14 -7.17
C TYR A 114 -37.51 0.31 -6.57
N ALA A 115 -36.55 0.79 -7.35
CA ALA A 115 -35.22 1.03 -6.87
C ALA A 115 -35.11 2.32 -6.06
N GLU A 116 -34.32 2.30 -5.01
CA GLU A 116 -33.93 3.50 -4.28
C GLU A 116 -32.94 4.31 -5.11
N THR A 117 -33.12 5.63 -5.11
CA THR A 117 -32.24 6.56 -5.85
C THR A 117 -30.92 6.79 -5.14
N GLY A 118 -30.75 6.32 -3.91
CA GLY A 118 -29.53 6.43 -3.13
C GLY A 118 -29.66 5.78 -1.77
N GLY A 119 -28.59 5.78 -1.02
CA GLY A 119 -28.51 5.20 0.32
C GLY A 119 -27.05 4.90 0.68
N LYS A 120 -26.82 3.90 1.53
CA LYS A 120 -25.48 3.45 1.90
C LYS A 120 -25.22 2.03 1.43
N VAL A 121 -24.06 1.81 0.84
CA VAL A 121 -23.49 0.49 0.67
C VAL A 121 -22.55 0.26 1.84
N ALA A 122 -22.73 -0.84 2.57
CA ALA A 122 -21.91 -1.18 3.72
C ALA A 122 -21.31 -2.58 3.58
N VAL A 123 -20.06 -2.73 3.96
CA VAL A 123 -19.35 -4.00 4.05
C VAL A 123 -19.08 -4.27 5.52
N MET A 124 -19.70 -5.31 6.06
CA MET A 124 -19.36 -5.85 7.37
C MET A 124 -18.37 -7.00 7.19
N ALA A 125 -17.14 -6.81 7.62
CA ALA A 125 -16.07 -7.80 7.58
C ALA A 125 -15.86 -8.41 8.97
N VAL A 126 -15.58 -9.72 9.02
CA VAL A 126 -15.39 -10.48 10.25
C VAL A 126 -14.10 -11.28 10.15
N ALA A 127 -13.24 -11.17 11.17
CA ALA A 127 -12.04 -11.96 11.31
C ALA A 127 -12.33 -13.35 11.86
N SER A 128 -11.36 -14.27 11.76
CA SER A 128 -11.47 -15.65 12.30
C SER A 128 -11.64 -15.70 13.81
N ASN A 129 -11.17 -14.68 14.54
CA ASN A 129 -11.32 -14.54 15.99
C ASN A 129 -12.66 -13.93 16.44
N GLY A 130 -13.57 -13.61 15.48
CA GLY A 130 -14.87 -13.03 15.73
C GLY A 130 -14.91 -11.50 15.83
N GLN A 131 -13.79 -10.82 15.72
CA GLN A 131 -13.77 -9.35 15.57
C GLN A 131 -14.49 -8.95 14.29
N SER A 132 -15.19 -7.82 14.30
CA SER A 132 -15.90 -7.29 13.14
C SER A 132 -15.64 -5.80 12.96
N ILE A 133 -15.65 -5.36 11.71
CA ILE A 133 -15.57 -3.96 11.30
C ILE A 133 -16.61 -3.69 10.22
N ILE A 134 -17.17 -2.48 10.20
CA ILE A 134 -18.10 -2.02 9.17
C ILE A 134 -17.48 -0.83 8.47
N SER A 135 -17.49 -0.87 7.13
CA SER A 135 -17.08 0.25 6.27
C SER A 135 -18.25 0.61 5.37
N GLU A 136 -18.58 1.88 5.26
CA GLU A 136 -19.76 2.37 4.54
C GLU A 136 -19.37 3.41 3.49
N ILE A 137 -20.16 3.48 2.41
CA ILE A 137 -20.06 4.52 1.39
C ILE A 137 -21.45 4.98 0.97
N PRO A 138 -21.74 6.29 1.03
CA PRO A 138 -22.97 6.85 0.48
C PRO A 138 -22.96 6.76 -1.05
N VAL A 139 -24.08 6.35 -1.64
CA VAL A 139 -24.30 6.28 -3.09
C VAL A 139 -25.57 6.98 -3.47
N ILE A 140 -25.59 7.66 -4.62
CA ILE A 140 -26.75 8.37 -5.13
C ILE A 140 -26.77 8.38 -6.66
N ILE A 141 -27.96 8.29 -7.25
CA ILE A 141 -28.16 8.54 -8.68
C ILE A 141 -28.28 10.05 -8.88
N GLY A 142 -27.41 10.61 -9.71
CA GLY A 142 -27.39 12.03 -10.00
C GLY A 142 -26.03 12.52 -10.48
N GLU A 143 -25.97 13.79 -10.83
CA GLU A 143 -24.73 14.46 -11.21
C GLU A 143 -23.97 14.93 -9.97
N ALA A 144 -22.66 14.64 -9.92
CA ALA A 144 -21.82 15.09 -8.82
C ALA A 144 -21.63 16.61 -8.87
N PRO A 145 -21.89 17.35 -7.79
CA PRO A 145 -21.64 18.79 -7.76
C PRO A 145 -20.17 19.13 -7.95
N VAL A 146 -19.27 18.26 -7.47
CA VAL A 146 -17.82 18.31 -7.66
C VAL A 146 -17.34 16.92 -8.03
N THR A 147 -16.54 16.79 -9.08
CA THR A 147 -15.82 15.53 -9.36
C THR A 147 -14.32 15.74 -9.14
N ILE A 148 -13.67 14.72 -8.60
CA ILE A 148 -12.22 14.67 -8.41
C ILE A 148 -11.66 13.63 -9.38
N SER A 149 -10.71 14.01 -10.21
CA SER A 149 -9.94 13.09 -11.06
C SER A 149 -8.46 13.17 -10.71
N VAL A 150 -7.84 11.99 -10.68
CA VAL A 150 -6.43 11.81 -10.34
C VAL A 150 -5.72 11.18 -11.53
N GLU A 151 -4.63 11.81 -11.99
CA GLU A 151 -3.76 11.31 -13.06
C GLU A 151 -2.30 11.36 -12.59
N GLY A 152 -1.70 10.19 -12.30
CA GLY A 152 -0.37 10.13 -11.67
C GLY A 152 -0.37 10.81 -10.31
N GLN A 153 0.41 11.89 -10.16
CA GLN A 153 0.45 12.71 -8.94
C GLN A 153 -0.19 14.09 -9.14
N THR A 154 -1.10 14.23 -10.07
CA THR A 154 -1.86 15.46 -10.30
C THR A 154 -3.35 15.27 -10.03
N VAL A 155 -3.98 16.34 -9.60
CA VAL A 155 -5.39 16.38 -9.24
C VAL A 155 -6.10 17.42 -10.12
N SER A 156 -7.22 17.04 -10.69
CA SER A 156 -8.15 17.94 -11.36
C SER A 156 -9.53 17.83 -10.71
N THR A 157 -10.28 18.91 -10.75
CA THR A 157 -11.69 18.92 -10.34
C THR A 157 -12.55 19.49 -11.45
N THR A 158 -13.80 19.03 -11.53
CA THR A 158 -14.84 19.67 -12.37
C THR A 158 -15.99 20.06 -11.47
N LEU A 159 -16.63 21.17 -11.80
CA LEU A 159 -17.77 21.73 -11.07
C LEU A 159 -19.00 21.70 -11.95
N THR A 160 -20.10 21.21 -11.40
CA THR A 160 -21.42 21.33 -12.05
C THR A 160 -21.85 22.79 -12.07
N SER A 161 -22.61 23.18 -13.09
CA SER A 161 -23.13 24.54 -13.24
C SER A 161 -23.86 25.03 -11.99
N GLY A 162 -23.51 26.22 -11.53
CA GLY A 162 -24.07 26.83 -10.32
C GLY A 162 -23.28 26.60 -9.04
N ILE A 163 -22.21 25.80 -9.08
CA ILE A 163 -21.28 25.68 -7.97
C ILE A 163 -20.23 26.80 -8.05
N GLU A 164 -20.32 27.79 -7.18
CA GLU A 164 -19.42 28.95 -7.14
C GLU A 164 -18.25 28.77 -6.17
N MET A 165 -18.37 27.82 -5.23
CA MET A 165 -17.34 27.52 -4.24
C MET A 165 -17.49 26.09 -3.73
N TYR A 166 -16.41 25.52 -3.26
CA TYR A 166 -16.36 24.22 -2.60
C TYR A 166 -15.16 24.16 -1.66
N TYR A 167 -15.13 23.21 -0.77
CA TYR A 167 -13.94 22.92 0.02
C TYR A 167 -13.18 21.77 -0.61
N LEU A 168 -11.84 21.83 -0.58
CA LEU A 168 -10.96 20.78 -1.08
C LEU A 168 -9.70 20.73 -0.22
N GLY A 169 -9.31 19.54 0.14
CA GLY A 169 -8.08 19.28 0.87
C GLY A 169 -7.55 17.87 0.64
N VAL A 170 -6.44 17.59 1.29
CA VAL A 170 -5.75 16.29 1.23
C VAL A 170 -5.42 15.87 2.66
N LEU A 171 -5.64 14.60 2.98
CA LEU A 171 -5.22 13.95 4.22
C LEU A 171 -4.47 12.67 3.90
N GLU A 172 -3.52 12.26 4.74
CA GLU A 172 -3.00 10.90 4.69
C GLU A 172 -4.11 9.90 5.04
N ILE A 173 -4.04 8.70 4.49
CA ILE A 173 -5.10 7.69 4.67
C ILE A 173 -5.40 7.39 6.14
N ASN A 174 -4.39 7.38 6.99
CA ASN A 174 -4.53 7.14 8.42
C ASN A 174 -5.16 8.30 9.21
N GLU A 175 -5.23 9.49 8.62
CA GLU A 175 -5.86 10.68 9.18
C GLU A 175 -7.25 10.95 8.58
N TYR A 176 -7.56 10.27 7.45
CA TYR A 176 -8.81 10.48 6.74
C TYR A 176 -9.96 9.71 7.39
N SER A 177 -11.03 10.41 7.65
CA SER A 177 -12.38 9.88 7.72
C SER A 177 -13.35 10.95 7.24
N ALA A 178 -14.55 10.56 6.82
CA ALA A 178 -15.56 11.53 6.40
C ALA A 178 -15.97 12.45 7.56
N GLU A 179 -15.97 11.94 8.80
CA GLU A 179 -16.22 12.71 10.04
C GLU A 179 -15.11 13.74 10.25
N ALA A 180 -13.84 13.36 10.13
CA ALA A 180 -12.71 14.29 10.28
C ALA A 180 -12.77 15.42 9.24
N VAL A 181 -13.14 15.11 7.99
CA VAL A 181 -13.34 16.13 6.95
C VAL A 181 -14.52 17.04 7.29
N ALA A 182 -15.66 16.50 7.72
CA ALA A 182 -16.83 17.29 8.14
C ALA A 182 -16.48 18.23 9.30
N GLU A 183 -15.70 17.78 10.29
CA GLU A 183 -15.21 18.63 11.39
C GLU A 183 -14.31 19.76 10.89
N LEU A 184 -13.41 19.50 9.93
CA LEU A 184 -12.55 20.52 9.33
C LEU A 184 -13.35 21.63 8.64
N VAL A 185 -14.38 21.27 7.84
CA VAL A 185 -15.18 22.25 7.09
C VAL A 185 -16.24 22.95 7.95
N ASN A 186 -16.65 22.38 9.06
CA ASN A 186 -17.50 23.04 10.06
C ASN A 186 -16.68 23.91 11.03
N GLY A 187 -15.36 23.72 11.08
CA GLY A 187 -14.46 24.42 11.97
C GLY A 187 -14.02 25.81 11.46
N TYR A 188 -13.34 26.57 12.33
CA TYR A 188 -12.82 27.89 11.99
C TYR A 188 -11.72 27.87 10.92
N VAL A 189 -11.09 26.70 10.66
CA VAL A 189 -10.05 26.51 9.64
C VAL A 189 -10.63 26.29 8.23
N ALA A 190 -11.94 26.15 8.08
CA ALA A 190 -12.61 25.86 6.80
C ALA A 190 -12.16 26.77 5.64
N ARG A 191 -11.87 28.04 5.91
CA ARG A 191 -11.41 28.99 4.90
C ARG A 191 -10.10 28.60 4.21
N MET A 192 -9.25 27.79 4.87
CA MET A 192 -7.99 27.31 4.28
C MET A 192 -8.22 26.33 3.14
N TYR A 193 -9.36 25.64 3.14
CA TYR A 193 -9.74 24.62 2.18
C TYR A 193 -10.67 25.14 1.09
N MET A 194 -11.15 26.38 1.18
CA MET A 194 -12.12 26.96 0.24
C MET A 194 -11.48 27.18 -1.15
N LYS A 195 -12.18 26.76 -2.18
CA LYS A 195 -11.84 26.94 -3.58
C LYS A 195 -13.03 27.56 -4.31
N THR A 196 -12.75 28.45 -5.26
CA THR A 196 -13.75 29.16 -6.10
C THR A 196 -13.61 28.80 -7.58
N GLU A 197 -12.58 28.03 -7.93
CA GLU A 197 -12.31 27.60 -9.29
C GLU A 197 -11.98 26.12 -9.32
N ALA A 198 -12.30 25.47 -10.44
CA ALA A 198 -11.90 24.09 -10.68
C ALA A 198 -10.38 23.99 -10.80
N LEU A 199 -9.82 22.88 -10.32
CA LEU A 199 -8.40 22.57 -10.49
C LEU A 199 -8.14 21.91 -11.85
N ASP A 200 -7.03 22.25 -12.48
CA ASP A 200 -6.56 21.58 -13.69
C ASP A 200 -5.12 21.10 -13.49
N LYS A 201 -4.96 19.77 -13.35
CA LYS A 201 -3.68 19.06 -13.19
C LYS A 201 -2.74 19.65 -12.13
N VAL A 202 -3.30 20.06 -10.99
CA VAL A 202 -2.52 20.61 -9.87
C VAL A 202 -1.71 19.49 -9.22
N PRO A 203 -0.38 19.66 -9.04
CA PRO A 203 0.45 18.66 -8.38
C PRO A 203 0.02 18.42 -6.93
N LEU A 204 0.08 17.15 -6.49
CA LEU A 204 -0.22 16.78 -5.10
C LEU A 204 0.64 17.56 -4.11
N ALA A 205 1.94 17.77 -4.42
CA ALA A 205 2.86 18.55 -3.61
C ALA A 205 2.36 19.99 -3.32
N GLU A 206 1.72 20.63 -4.29
CA GLU A 206 1.12 21.96 -4.14
C GLU A 206 -0.09 21.93 -3.20
N LEU A 207 -0.92 20.89 -3.30
CA LEU A 207 -2.11 20.75 -2.45
C LEU A 207 -1.76 20.47 -0.98
N ILE A 208 -0.70 19.71 -0.72
CA ILE A 208 -0.25 19.41 0.66
C ILE A 208 0.77 20.41 1.19
N GLY A 209 1.31 21.29 0.33
CA GLY A 209 2.33 22.31 0.69
C GLY A 209 3.72 21.76 1.00
N LYS A 210 4.00 20.51 0.63
CA LYS A 210 5.30 19.83 0.76
C LYS A 210 5.39 18.69 -0.27
N ASP A 211 6.60 18.16 -0.49
CA ASP A 211 6.73 16.96 -1.32
C ASP A 211 6.00 15.77 -0.66
N PRO A 212 5.20 15.01 -1.42
CA PRO A 212 4.56 13.82 -0.90
C PRO A 212 5.60 12.74 -0.60
N GLU A 213 5.38 11.99 0.47
CA GLU A 213 6.25 10.87 0.82
C GLU A 213 6.01 9.69 -0.13
N ASP A 214 7.10 9.02 -0.54
CA ASP A 214 7.05 7.87 -1.43
C ASP A 214 6.28 6.69 -0.79
N GLY A 215 5.45 6.03 -1.61
CA GLY A 215 4.64 4.86 -1.20
C GLY A 215 3.48 5.16 -0.27
N LYS A 216 3.24 6.43 0.05
CA LYS A 216 2.11 6.83 0.88
C LYS A 216 0.81 6.88 0.08
N THR A 217 -0.27 6.67 0.80
CA THR A 217 -1.63 6.83 0.28
C THR A 217 -2.24 8.08 0.89
N TYR A 218 -2.79 8.93 0.03
CA TYR A 218 -3.49 10.14 0.40
C TYR A 218 -4.95 10.08 -0.09
N MET A 219 -5.83 10.71 0.65
CA MET A 219 -7.22 10.93 0.27
C MET A 219 -7.41 12.40 -0.10
N ILE A 220 -7.73 12.66 -1.37
CA ILE A 220 -8.17 13.97 -1.83
C ILE A 220 -9.67 14.03 -1.56
N TRP A 221 -10.10 15.02 -0.79
CA TRP A 221 -11.50 15.18 -0.44
C TRP A 221 -12.04 16.53 -0.92
N ALA A 222 -13.31 16.54 -1.26
CA ALA A 222 -14.05 17.75 -1.57
C ALA A 222 -15.43 17.73 -0.89
N VAL A 223 -15.88 18.90 -0.47
CA VAL A 223 -17.23 19.09 0.07
C VAL A 223 -17.89 20.24 -0.70
N PRO A 224 -18.99 19.97 -1.41
CA PRO A 224 -19.74 21.01 -2.11
C PRO A 224 -20.41 21.95 -1.09
N PRO A 225 -20.90 23.14 -1.51
CA PRO A 225 -21.59 24.03 -0.61
C PRO A 225 -22.88 23.38 -0.08
N SER A 226 -23.16 23.57 1.19
CA SER A 226 -24.44 23.22 1.81
C SER A 226 -25.45 24.37 1.69
N GLU A 227 -26.70 24.10 2.00
CA GLU A 227 -27.71 25.19 2.18
C GLU A 227 -27.22 26.16 3.26
N ALA A 228 -27.50 27.45 3.08
CA ALA A 228 -27.03 28.48 3.97
C ALA A 228 -27.43 28.21 5.44
N GLY A 229 -26.46 28.05 6.30
CA GLY A 229 -26.62 27.79 7.73
C GLY A 229 -26.79 26.31 8.11
N SER A 230 -26.65 25.38 7.16
CA SER A 230 -26.63 23.95 7.43
C SER A 230 -25.19 23.51 7.77
N GLU A 231 -25.08 22.57 8.68
CA GLU A 231 -23.84 21.88 9.01
C GLU A 231 -23.48 20.88 7.92
N TYR A 232 -22.20 20.74 7.60
CA TYR A 232 -21.68 19.71 6.70
C TYR A 232 -21.66 18.37 7.40
N LEU A 233 -22.15 17.33 6.75
CA LEU A 233 -22.22 15.98 7.29
C LEU A 233 -21.14 15.09 6.65
N PRO A 234 -20.72 14.00 7.30
CA PRO A 234 -19.82 13.01 6.72
C PRO A 234 -20.32 12.49 5.35
N ASP A 235 -21.62 12.34 5.18
CA ASP A 235 -22.26 11.89 3.94
C ASP A 235 -22.18 12.93 2.79
N ASP A 236 -21.70 14.14 3.03
CA ASP A 236 -21.47 15.17 2.00
C ASP A 236 -20.06 15.09 1.39
N VAL A 237 -19.18 14.33 2.01
CA VAL A 237 -17.77 14.23 1.60
C VAL A 237 -17.63 13.37 0.34
N ILE A 238 -17.10 13.98 -0.72
CA ILE A 238 -16.64 13.32 -1.93
C ILE A 238 -15.14 13.08 -1.76
N ALA A 239 -14.64 11.88 -2.06
CA ALA A 239 -13.20 11.64 -1.94
C ALA A 239 -12.69 10.68 -3.01
N SER A 240 -11.42 10.83 -3.33
CA SER A 240 -10.67 9.99 -4.26
C SER A 240 -9.29 9.68 -3.69
N VAL A 241 -8.80 8.47 -3.93
CA VAL A 241 -7.51 8.02 -3.45
C VAL A 241 -6.40 8.36 -4.45
N ILE A 242 -5.23 8.75 -3.94
CA ILE A 242 -3.99 8.86 -4.70
C ILE A 242 -2.88 8.11 -3.96
N LYS A 243 -2.14 7.28 -4.68
CA LYS A 243 -0.98 6.56 -4.14
C LYS A 243 0.29 7.09 -4.80
N THR A 244 1.26 7.48 -3.99
CA THR A 244 2.60 7.82 -4.47
C THR A 244 3.38 6.56 -4.80
N ALA A 245 4.28 6.64 -5.76
CA ALA A 245 5.13 5.50 -6.11
C ALA A 245 6.13 5.22 -4.97
N ALA A 246 6.38 3.93 -4.72
CA ALA A 246 7.51 3.53 -3.90
C ALA A 246 8.80 3.69 -4.71
N THR A 247 9.89 4.07 -4.06
CA THR A 247 11.21 4.24 -4.70
C THR A 247 12.31 3.48 -3.97
N ILE A 248 13.39 3.18 -4.69
CA ILE A 248 14.60 2.58 -4.15
C ILE A 248 15.80 3.37 -4.63
N GLU A 249 16.66 3.79 -3.71
CA GLU A 249 17.93 4.43 -4.04
C GLU A 249 19.05 3.38 -3.95
N LEU A 250 19.74 3.13 -5.06
CA LEU A 250 20.88 2.23 -5.11
C LEU A 250 22.18 3.01 -4.97
N LYS A 251 23.11 2.52 -4.15
CA LYS A 251 24.45 3.08 -4.00
C LYS A 251 25.50 2.01 -4.24
N VAL A 252 26.59 2.42 -4.87
CA VAL A 252 27.75 1.60 -5.12
C VAL A 252 28.98 2.37 -4.60
N SER A 253 29.83 1.69 -3.84
CA SER A 253 31.10 2.22 -3.33
C SER A 253 32.20 1.17 -3.39
N ASP A 254 33.44 1.57 -3.07
CA ASP A 254 34.61 0.69 -2.92
C ASP A 254 34.80 -0.25 -4.12
N ILE A 255 34.67 0.30 -5.34
CA ILE A 255 34.84 -0.49 -6.57
C ILE A 255 36.31 -0.89 -6.73
N THR A 256 36.56 -2.19 -6.73
CA THR A 256 37.89 -2.80 -6.93
C THR A 256 37.81 -3.88 -8.02
N PHE A 257 38.93 -4.46 -8.39
CA PHE A 257 38.95 -5.60 -9.33
C PHE A 257 38.28 -6.87 -8.73
N GLU A 258 38.09 -6.91 -7.42
CA GLU A 258 37.39 -8.01 -6.71
C GLU A 258 35.87 -7.77 -6.60
N GLY A 259 35.40 -6.58 -6.93
CA GLY A 259 34.00 -6.22 -6.86
C GLY A 259 33.73 -4.82 -6.29
N ALA A 260 32.60 -4.64 -5.66
CA ALA A 260 32.16 -3.39 -5.06
C ALA A 260 31.29 -3.65 -3.83
N THR A 261 31.17 -2.65 -2.98
CA THR A 261 30.15 -2.59 -1.93
C THR A 261 28.88 -2.00 -2.52
N VAL A 262 27.73 -2.61 -2.26
CA VAL A 262 26.42 -2.20 -2.77
C VAL A 262 25.46 -2.01 -1.63
N SER A 263 24.59 -1.00 -1.74
CA SER A 263 23.51 -0.78 -0.78
C SER A 263 22.25 -0.32 -1.48
N ALA A 264 21.08 -0.59 -0.87
CA ALA A 264 19.79 -0.10 -1.31
C ALA A 264 19.06 0.54 -0.13
N ILE A 265 18.56 1.75 -0.34
CA ILE A 265 17.71 2.49 0.59
C ILE A 265 16.33 2.54 -0.04
N ARG A 266 15.35 1.93 0.61
CA ARG A 266 13.96 1.94 0.16
C ARG A 266 13.16 3.07 0.79
N LYS A 267 12.15 3.54 0.07
CA LYS A 267 11.18 4.51 0.54
C LYS A 267 9.80 4.07 0.06
N GLY A 268 8.86 3.97 0.99
CA GLY A 268 7.47 3.64 0.69
C GLY A 268 7.19 2.20 0.23
N CYS A 269 8.11 1.26 0.48
CA CYS A 269 7.86 -0.17 0.34
C CYS A 269 8.55 -0.95 1.47
N ASP A 270 7.90 -2.02 1.92
CA ASP A 270 8.45 -2.91 2.97
C ASP A 270 9.34 -3.99 2.37
N VAL A 271 9.02 -4.39 1.15
CA VAL A 271 9.69 -5.47 0.43
C VAL A 271 10.10 -4.99 -0.96
N TYR A 272 11.26 -5.43 -1.44
CA TYR A 272 11.72 -5.20 -2.81
C TYR A 272 12.54 -6.38 -3.32
N TYR A 273 12.64 -6.50 -4.64
CA TYR A 273 13.55 -7.41 -5.29
C TYR A 273 14.79 -6.68 -5.77
N THR A 274 15.92 -7.36 -5.73
CA THR A 274 17.17 -6.87 -6.29
C THR A 274 18.03 -8.00 -6.86
N GLY A 275 18.93 -7.66 -7.75
CA GLY A 275 19.87 -8.59 -8.36
C GLY A 275 20.97 -7.87 -9.08
N ILE A 276 21.96 -8.63 -9.54
CA ILE A 276 23.08 -8.14 -10.34
C ILE A 276 23.19 -8.99 -11.60
N LEU A 277 23.34 -8.33 -12.75
CA LEU A 277 23.60 -8.94 -14.04
C LEU A 277 24.83 -8.27 -14.67
N ASP A 278 25.56 -8.99 -15.49
CA ASP A 278 26.55 -8.38 -16.40
C ASP A 278 25.83 -7.50 -17.43
N LYS A 279 26.43 -6.36 -17.77
CA LYS A 279 25.79 -5.35 -18.63
C LYS A 279 25.28 -5.88 -19.97
N PRO A 280 25.99 -6.79 -20.70
CA PRO A 280 25.45 -7.37 -21.93
C PRO A 280 24.18 -8.20 -21.76
N ASN A 281 23.93 -8.73 -20.56
CA ASN A 281 22.76 -9.55 -20.24
C ASN A 281 21.66 -8.77 -19.53
N TYR A 282 21.87 -7.49 -19.22
CA TYR A 282 20.89 -6.65 -18.56
C TYR A 282 20.02 -5.91 -19.60
N SER A 283 18.70 -6.00 -19.43
CA SER A 283 17.73 -5.00 -19.88
C SER A 283 16.58 -4.93 -18.86
N PRO A 284 15.90 -3.78 -18.75
CA PRO A 284 14.72 -3.65 -17.87
C PRO A 284 13.65 -4.71 -18.16
N GLU A 285 13.38 -4.98 -19.44
CA GLU A 285 12.37 -5.95 -19.89
C GLU A 285 12.73 -7.36 -19.43
N ARG A 286 14.01 -7.76 -19.58
CA ARG A 286 14.48 -9.06 -19.12
C ARG A 286 14.34 -9.24 -17.62
N VAL A 287 14.68 -8.21 -16.83
CA VAL A 287 14.52 -8.27 -15.38
C VAL A 287 13.07 -8.52 -15.00
N ILE A 288 12.12 -7.82 -15.67
CA ILE A 288 10.69 -8.00 -15.41
C ILE A 288 10.21 -9.39 -15.82
N GLU A 289 10.68 -9.92 -16.95
CA GLU A 289 10.40 -11.29 -17.37
C GLU A 289 10.94 -12.31 -16.36
N ASP A 290 12.18 -12.16 -15.90
CA ASP A 290 12.80 -13.05 -14.89
C ASP A 290 12.02 -13.01 -13.55
N LEU A 291 11.54 -11.85 -13.12
CA LEU A 291 10.68 -11.71 -11.94
C LEU A 291 9.37 -12.51 -12.06
N ALA A 292 8.77 -12.53 -13.23
CA ALA A 292 7.55 -13.30 -13.48
C ALA A 292 7.78 -14.83 -13.31
N TYR A 293 8.99 -15.31 -13.60
CA TYR A 293 9.38 -16.73 -13.53
C TYR A 293 10.15 -17.11 -12.26
N GLY A 294 10.48 -16.16 -11.38
CA GLY A 294 11.16 -16.41 -10.10
C GLY A 294 12.65 -16.74 -10.21
N GLY A 295 13.33 -16.29 -11.29
CA GLY A 295 14.76 -16.59 -11.53
C GLY A 295 15.71 -15.49 -11.05
N GLY A 296 16.82 -15.89 -10.38
CA GLY A 296 18.00 -15.05 -10.15
C GLY A 296 17.87 -13.83 -9.25
N THR A 297 16.75 -13.67 -8.56
CA THR A 297 16.43 -12.50 -7.75
C THR A 297 16.55 -12.78 -6.25
N LYS A 298 16.97 -11.79 -5.48
CA LYS A 298 16.90 -11.82 -4.02
C LYS A 298 15.78 -10.89 -3.55
N GLN A 299 14.95 -11.38 -2.63
CA GLN A 299 13.92 -10.60 -1.96
C GLN A 299 14.47 -10.04 -0.66
N PHE A 300 14.25 -8.75 -0.44
CA PHE A 300 14.61 -8.06 0.79
C PHE A 300 13.37 -7.43 1.43
N SER A 301 13.30 -7.47 2.75
CA SER A 301 12.21 -6.91 3.54
C SER A 301 12.77 -6.23 4.79
N ASP A 302 11.91 -5.61 5.59
CA ASP A 302 12.29 -5.03 6.87
C ASP A 302 12.94 -6.02 7.83
N TYR A 303 12.55 -7.29 7.73
CA TYR A 303 13.13 -8.37 8.54
C TYR A 303 14.57 -8.73 8.14
N THR A 304 14.96 -8.42 6.92
CA THR A 304 16.33 -8.64 6.41
C THR A 304 17.20 -7.37 6.49
N GLY A 305 16.61 -6.24 6.88
CA GLY A 305 17.28 -4.95 6.95
C GLY A 305 17.56 -4.30 5.59
N PRO A 306 18.22 -3.12 5.56
CA PRO A 306 18.68 -2.52 4.32
C PRO A 306 19.69 -3.46 3.64
N LEU A 307 19.71 -3.44 2.30
CA LEU A 307 20.75 -4.12 1.57
C LEU A 307 22.08 -3.39 1.84
N GLU A 308 22.98 -4.07 2.52
CA GLU A 308 24.40 -3.74 2.58
C GLU A 308 25.17 -5.03 2.29
N GLY A 309 25.92 -5.07 1.22
CA GLY A 309 26.59 -6.30 0.80
C GLY A 309 27.68 -6.05 -0.23
N LYS A 310 28.33 -7.12 -0.62
CA LYS A 310 29.30 -7.13 -1.70
C LYS A 310 28.69 -7.71 -2.96
N VAL A 311 29.22 -7.32 -4.12
CA VAL A 311 28.81 -7.91 -5.42
C VAL A 311 28.91 -9.44 -5.38
N LEU A 312 29.91 -10.00 -4.69
CA LEU A 312 30.09 -11.45 -4.51
C LEU A 312 28.96 -12.13 -3.72
N ASP A 313 28.13 -11.39 -2.97
CA ASP A 313 26.97 -11.95 -2.30
C ASP A 313 25.84 -12.28 -3.29
N PHE A 314 25.90 -11.69 -4.49
CA PHE A 314 24.94 -11.89 -5.58
C PHE A 314 25.51 -12.78 -6.70
N LEU A 315 26.81 -12.71 -6.94
CA LEU A 315 27.49 -13.42 -8.02
C LEU A 315 28.55 -14.37 -7.45
N PRO A 316 28.66 -15.59 -7.95
CA PRO A 316 29.64 -16.55 -7.48
C PRO A 316 31.10 -16.11 -7.82
N THR A 317 31.25 -15.24 -8.82
CA THR A 317 32.54 -14.75 -9.29
C THR A 317 32.37 -13.38 -9.92
N VAL A 318 33.31 -12.47 -9.61
CA VAL A 318 33.44 -11.17 -10.28
C VAL A 318 34.61 -11.25 -11.27
N ILE A 319 34.36 -10.83 -12.51
CA ILE A 319 35.38 -10.84 -13.58
C ILE A 319 35.95 -9.42 -13.72
N PRO A 320 37.24 -9.22 -13.48
CA PRO A 320 37.90 -7.93 -13.69
C PRO A 320 37.72 -7.43 -15.14
N GLY A 321 37.51 -6.14 -15.30
CA GLY A 321 37.22 -5.49 -16.59
C GLY A 321 35.79 -5.63 -17.09
N THR A 322 34.91 -6.26 -16.30
CA THR A 322 33.49 -6.40 -16.65
C THR A 322 32.66 -5.31 -15.99
N THR A 323 31.67 -4.80 -16.71
CA THR A 323 30.64 -3.92 -16.15
C THR A 323 29.42 -4.75 -15.78
N TYR A 324 28.98 -4.63 -14.55
CA TYR A 324 27.76 -5.21 -14.01
C TYR A 324 26.69 -4.13 -13.81
N VAL A 325 25.44 -4.56 -13.69
CA VAL A 325 24.31 -3.69 -13.36
C VAL A 325 23.62 -4.24 -12.14
N LEU A 326 23.65 -3.47 -11.04
CA LEU A 326 22.81 -3.68 -9.87
C LEU A 326 21.46 -3.07 -10.17
N TRP A 327 20.38 -3.82 -9.96
CA TRP A 327 19.02 -3.36 -10.15
C TRP A 327 18.17 -3.65 -8.94
N ALA A 328 17.11 -2.86 -8.73
CA ALA A 328 16.09 -3.11 -7.72
C ALA A 328 14.74 -2.60 -8.17
N ILE A 329 13.67 -3.21 -7.64
CA ILE A 329 12.28 -2.86 -7.91
C ILE A 329 11.41 -3.12 -6.67
N PRO A 330 10.50 -2.19 -6.27
CA PRO A 330 9.56 -2.43 -5.19
C PRO A 330 8.72 -3.68 -5.44
N TYR A 331 8.49 -4.48 -4.40
CA TYR A 331 7.62 -5.67 -4.48
C TYR A 331 6.17 -5.29 -4.75
N LYS A 332 5.51 -6.06 -5.61
CA LYS A 332 4.07 -5.97 -5.86
C LYS A 332 3.43 -7.35 -5.77
N GLU A 333 2.38 -7.46 -5.00
CA GLU A 333 1.64 -8.70 -4.81
C GLU A 333 1.02 -9.22 -6.12
N GLU A 334 0.53 -8.30 -6.98
CA GLU A 334 -0.11 -8.62 -8.26
C GLU A 334 0.89 -8.85 -9.42
N LYS A 335 2.19 -8.85 -9.18
CA LYS A 335 3.27 -9.06 -10.18
C LYS A 335 3.21 -8.16 -11.43
N GLY A 336 2.42 -7.10 -11.42
CA GLY A 336 2.31 -6.13 -12.53
C GLY A 336 3.47 -5.13 -12.54
N TYR A 337 4.73 -5.62 -12.69
CA TYR A 337 5.92 -4.79 -12.72
C TYR A 337 6.04 -4.02 -14.03
N LYS A 338 6.52 -2.77 -13.94
CA LYS A 338 6.77 -1.91 -15.10
C LYS A 338 8.23 -1.47 -15.13
N THR A 339 8.76 -1.26 -16.33
CA THR A 339 10.17 -0.86 -16.52
C THR A 339 10.51 0.48 -15.89
N GLU A 340 9.56 1.42 -15.82
CA GLU A 340 9.73 2.71 -15.17
C GLU A 340 9.86 2.65 -13.64
N GLU A 341 9.52 1.54 -13.02
CA GLU A 341 9.64 1.32 -11.57
C GLU A 341 10.99 0.70 -11.17
N LEU A 342 11.73 0.22 -12.18
CA LEU A 342 13.03 -0.39 -12.00
C LEU A 342 14.11 0.69 -11.86
N VAL A 343 14.87 0.63 -10.80
CA VAL A 343 16.09 1.42 -10.65
C VAL A 343 17.31 0.55 -10.89
N ALA A 344 18.35 1.11 -11.53
CA ALA A 344 19.57 0.39 -11.84
C ALA A 344 20.80 1.31 -11.79
N VAL A 345 21.93 0.74 -11.40
CA VAL A 345 23.23 1.41 -11.36
C VAL A 345 24.31 0.51 -11.92
N GLU A 346 25.21 1.07 -12.73
CA GLU A 346 26.34 0.33 -13.29
C GLU A 346 27.51 0.23 -12.31
N ILE A 347 28.17 -0.93 -12.30
CA ILE A 347 29.37 -1.24 -11.52
C ILE A 347 30.47 -1.59 -12.52
N ALA A 348 31.32 -0.62 -12.86
CA ALA A 348 32.46 -0.86 -13.75
C ALA A 348 33.64 -1.41 -12.94
N VAL A 349 33.80 -2.72 -12.93
CA VAL A 349 34.93 -3.40 -12.25
C VAL A 349 36.22 -3.15 -13.03
N PRO A 350 37.28 -2.58 -12.40
CA PRO A 350 38.56 -2.34 -13.07
C PRO A 350 39.18 -3.62 -13.64
N ALA A 351 39.82 -3.51 -14.79
CA ALA A 351 40.64 -4.59 -15.32
C ALA A 351 41.91 -4.75 -14.50
N LEU A 352 42.43 -5.99 -14.43
CA LEU A 352 43.76 -6.22 -13.88
C LEU A 352 44.81 -5.61 -14.84
N THR A 353 45.56 -4.63 -14.34
CA THR A 353 46.71 -4.09 -15.07
C THR A 353 47.96 -4.80 -14.59
N TYR A 354 48.64 -5.50 -15.51
CA TYR A 354 49.97 -6.05 -15.27
C TYR A 354 51.00 -4.99 -15.69
N ASP A 355 51.76 -4.46 -14.76
CA ASP A 355 52.74 -3.40 -15.02
C ASP A 355 54.09 -3.93 -15.53
N GLY A 356 54.21 -5.23 -15.73
CA GLY A 356 55.37 -5.85 -16.41
C GLY A 356 56.74 -5.73 -15.71
N THR A 357 56.77 -5.23 -14.48
CA THR A 357 58.00 -5.20 -13.67
C THR A 357 58.10 -6.47 -12.85
N ALA A 358 58.89 -7.44 -13.35
CA ALA A 358 59.36 -8.63 -12.64
C ALA A 358 60.74 -8.38 -12.04
#